data_01930b448d680f6f5b5e93a70a56f9a4
#
_entry.id   01930b448d680f6f5b5e93a70a56f9a4
#
_cell.length_a   1.000
_cell.length_b   1.000
_cell.length_c   1.000
_cell.angle_alpha   90.00
_cell.angle_beta   90.00
_cell.angle_gamma   90.00
#
_symmetry.space_group_name_H-M   'P 1'
#
loop_
_entity.id
_entity.type
_entity.pdbx_description
1 polymer ?
#
loop_
_entity_poly.entity_id
_entity_poly.type
_entity_poly.pdbx_seq_one_letter_code
_entity_poly.pdbx_strand_id
1 'polypeptide(L)'
;MSPNVEVEPTLDDRDIAAGSEVVGAPVGRSARRGTGQMALIVATVVALAGYALSIFARTPCISNGFNGIGRYTHLCYSDIPVLYSLRGFADGRLPYLDHIPGQQGFEYPVLTGAFAQIGAWLTPIFGGGGIGFYAANVLLLGICFLVTVLATGAAARPRNWDAVLLASAPALLVAATINWDLLAVALTAVWLLLWSRKLPGWAGVVLGLAIAAKFYPLVLCGPMLLLCLRSARMSAFWRMMGTAALAWLAVNVPVMIMNSPTKPFVPGSPTLAIVATMNSAA
;
A
#
# COMPACT_ATOMS: atom_id res chain seq x y z
N MET A 1 24.03 35.35 8.89
CA MET A 1 23.28 34.12 8.60
C MET A 1 22.77 34.24 7.17
N SER A 2 23.37 33.51 6.25
CA SER A 2 23.02 33.52 4.84
C SER A 2 21.62 32.90 4.66
N PRO A 3 20.73 33.50 3.85
CA PRO A 3 19.41 32.92 3.62
C PRO A 3 19.58 31.56 2.94
N ASN A 4 18.78 30.61 3.39
CA ASN A 4 18.72 29.22 2.95
C ASN A 4 18.90 29.09 1.43
N VAL A 5 20.08 28.74 0.98
CA VAL A 5 20.29 28.24 -0.37
C VAL A 5 19.63 26.88 -0.40
N GLU A 6 18.52 26.83 -1.07
CA GLU A 6 17.74 25.59 -1.32
C GLU A 6 18.56 24.74 -2.29
N VAL A 7 19.45 23.90 -1.75
CA VAL A 7 20.21 22.94 -2.55
C VAL A 7 19.24 21.80 -2.91
N GLU A 8 18.42 22.00 -3.93
CA GLU A 8 17.84 20.88 -4.65
C GLU A 8 18.98 20.24 -5.46
N PRO A 9 19.11 18.90 -5.48
CA PRO A 9 20.01 18.27 -6.41
C PRO A 9 19.54 18.64 -7.82
N THR A 10 20.26 19.56 -8.44
CA THR A 10 19.98 20.02 -9.81
C THR A 10 20.74 19.13 -10.79
N LEU A 11 20.38 19.18 -12.06
CA LEU A 11 21.10 18.49 -13.14
C LEU A 11 22.57 18.95 -13.26
N ASP A 12 22.91 20.08 -12.66
CA ASP A 12 24.26 20.63 -12.59
C ASP A 12 25.07 20.08 -11.40
N ASP A 13 24.45 19.27 -10.51
CA ASP A 13 25.16 18.57 -9.44
C ASP A 13 26.08 17.51 -10.08
N ARG A 14 27.38 17.64 -9.85
CA ARG A 14 28.45 16.84 -10.47
C ARG A 14 28.29 15.35 -10.19
N ASP A 15 27.78 14.99 -9.01
CA ASP A 15 27.56 13.59 -8.61
C ASP A 15 26.31 13.00 -9.30
N ILE A 16 25.29 13.84 -9.56
CA ILE A 16 24.10 13.44 -10.31
C ILE A 16 24.44 13.31 -11.80
N ALA A 17 25.22 14.22 -12.35
CA ALA A 17 25.70 14.11 -13.72
C ALA A 17 26.52 12.84 -13.94
N ALA A 18 27.49 12.57 -13.06
CA ALA A 18 28.31 11.34 -13.11
C ALA A 18 27.47 10.07 -12.93
N GLY A 19 26.51 10.06 -12.00
CA GLY A 19 25.59 8.94 -11.80
C GLY A 19 24.69 8.70 -12.99
N SER A 20 24.22 9.75 -13.68
CA SER A 20 23.39 9.64 -14.86
C SER A 20 24.14 9.12 -16.10
N GLU A 21 25.43 9.41 -16.22
CA GLU A 21 26.30 8.84 -17.26
C GLU A 21 26.48 7.32 -17.07
N VAL A 22 26.68 6.88 -15.83
CA VAL A 22 26.83 5.44 -15.50
C VAL A 22 25.56 4.65 -15.74
N VAL A 23 24.38 5.26 -15.45
CA VAL A 23 23.07 4.61 -15.66
C VAL A 23 22.55 4.75 -17.10
N GLY A 24 23.26 5.48 -17.96
CA GLY A 24 23.04 5.52 -19.40
C GLY A 24 21.89 6.41 -19.88
N ALA A 25 21.42 7.36 -19.08
CA ALA A 25 20.40 8.29 -19.52
C ALA A 25 20.79 9.76 -19.18
N PRO A 26 20.95 10.64 -20.18
CA PRO A 26 21.06 12.06 -19.91
C PRO A 26 19.74 12.54 -19.32
N VAL A 27 19.72 12.71 -18.00
CA VAL A 27 18.57 13.24 -17.26
C VAL A 27 18.28 14.64 -17.80
N GLY A 28 17.18 14.83 -18.49
CA GLY A 28 16.67 16.16 -18.80
C GLY A 28 16.49 16.54 -20.27
N ARG A 29 17.06 15.84 -21.25
CA ARG A 29 16.84 16.22 -22.65
C ARG A 29 15.49 15.75 -23.24
N SER A 30 14.82 14.80 -22.61
CA SER A 30 13.54 14.23 -23.08
C SER A 30 12.30 14.75 -22.37
N ALA A 31 12.43 15.53 -21.32
CA ALA A 31 11.28 16.11 -20.62
C ALA A 31 10.73 17.30 -21.40
N ARG A 32 9.94 17.02 -22.45
CA ARG A 32 9.17 18.05 -23.12
C ARG A 32 8.19 18.68 -22.14
N ARG A 33 8.38 19.97 -21.85
CA ARG A 33 7.40 20.77 -21.10
C ARG A 33 6.04 20.63 -21.79
N GLY A 34 5.01 20.22 -21.08
CA GLY A 34 3.63 20.13 -21.59
C GLY A 34 3.04 18.72 -21.71
N THR A 35 3.82 17.64 -21.59
CA THR A 35 3.32 16.26 -21.77
C THR A 35 2.96 15.55 -20.45
N GLY A 36 3.10 16.21 -19.30
CA GLY A 36 2.89 15.57 -17.99
C GLY A 36 1.47 15.04 -17.77
N GLN A 37 0.45 15.79 -18.22
CA GLN A 37 -0.94 15.35 -18.12
C GLN A 37 -1.22 14.17 -19.06
N MET A 38 -0.72 14.21 -20.28
CA MET A 38 -0.85 13.11 -21.25
C MET A 38 -0.15 11.84 -20.70
N ALA A 39 1.05 11.97 -20.11
CA ALA A 39 1.75 10.85 -19.53
C ALA A 39 0.94 10.19 -18.38
N LEU A 40 0.29 10.97 -17.52
CA LEU A 40 -0.58 10.45 -16.47
C LEU A 40 -1.84 9.78 -17.02
N ILE A 41 -2.44 10.32 -18.07
CA ILE A 41 -3.59 9.70 -18.75
C ILE A 41 -3.17 8.34 -19.35
N VAL A 42 -2.07 8.31 -20.08
CA VAL A 42 -1.55 7.08 -20.68
C VAL A 42 -1.19 6.07 -19.58
N ALA A 43 -0.52 6.50 -18.51
CA ALA A 43 -0.19 5.63 -17.36
C ALA A 43 -1.46 5.07 -16.72
N THR A 44 -2.52 5.85 -16.59
CA THR A 44 -3.81 5.39 -16.04
C THR A 44 -4.43 4.32 -16.93
N VAL A 45 -4.48 4.55 -18.25
CA VAL A 45 -5.02 3.58 -19.21
C VAL A 45 -4.22 2.28 -19.19
N VAL A 46 -2.89 2.38 -19.21
CA VAL A 46 -1.99 1.22 -19.13
C VAL A 46 -2.17 0.48 -17.80
N ALA A 47 -2.30 1.21 -16.69
CA ALA A 47 -2.55 0.62 -15.37
C ALA A 47 -3.87 -0.15 -15.34
N LEU A 48 -4.95 0.44 -15.80
CA LEU A 48 -6.27 -0.22 -15.83
C LEU A 48 -6.27 -1.45 -16.73
N ALA A 49 -5.70 -1.34 -17.93
CA ALA A 49 -5.60 -2.45 -18.87
C ALA A 49 -4.72 -3.58 -18.32
N GLY A 50 -3.54 -3.25 -17.79
CA GLY A 50 -2.61 -4.21 -17.18
C GLY A 50 -3.22 -4.89 -15.95
N TYR A 51 -3.89 -4.13 -15.08
CA TYR A 51 -4.56 -4.69 -13.91
C TYR A 51 -5.71 -5.61 -14.29
N ALA A 52 -6.55 -5.23 -15.27
CA ALA A 52 -7.60 -6.09 -15.81
C ALA A 52 -7.04 -7.38 -16.41
N LEU A 53 -5.94 -7.29 -17.16
CA LEU A 53 -5.25 -8.45 -17.71
C LEU A 53 -4.70 -9.37 -16.60
N SER A 54 -4.15 -8.80 -15.53
CA SER A 54 -3.70 -9.54 -14.35
C SER A 54 -4.83 -10.31 -13.69
N ILE A 55 -6.02 -9.73 -13.57
CA ILE A 55 -7.21 -10.40 -13.04
C ILE A 55 -7.67 -11.50 -14.00
N PHE A 56 -7.73 -11.21 -15.29
CA PHE A 56 -8.11 -12.20 -16.32
C PHE A 56 -7.20 -13.42 -16.29
N ALA A 57 -5.89 -13.23 -16.14
CA ALA A 57 -4.93 -14.32 -16.01
C ALA A 57 -5.17 -15.22 -14.78
N ARG A 58 -5.97 -14.78 -13.79
CA ARG A 58 -6.35 -15.57 -12.60
C ARG A 58 -7.66 -16.33 -12.76
N THR A 59 -8.35 -16.20 -13.90
CA THR A 59 -9.61 -16.90 -14.17
C THR A 59 -9.56 -18.41 -13.86
N PRO A 60 -8.50 -19.17 -14.20
CA PRO A 60 -8.41 -20.58 -13.88
C PRO A 60 -8.45 -20.88 -12.37
N CYS A 61 -7.88 -19.98 -11.54
CA CYS A 61 -7.94 -20.12 -10.09
C CYS A 61 -9.27 -19.66 -9.50
N ILE A 62 -9.86 -18.60 -10.06
CA ILE A 62 -11.18 -18.11 -9.64
C ILE A 62 -12.23 -19.20 -9.86
N SER A 63 -12.23 -19.87 -11.02
CA SER A 63 -13.18 -20.95 -11.35
C SER A 63 -13.04 -22.17 -10.42
N ASN A 64 -11.85 -22.45 -9.89
CA ASN A 64 -11.56 -23.55 -8.97
C ASN A 64 -11.55 -23.14 -7.49
N GLY A 65 -11.98 -21.91 -7.15
CA GLY A 65 -11.96 -21.41 -5.77
C GLY A 65 -10.57 -21.30 -5.16
N PHE A 66 -9.52 -21.14 -5.96
CA PHE A 66 -8.11 -21.14 -5.55
C PHE A 66 -7.65 -22.43 -4.86
N ASN A 67 -8.32 -23.56 -5.13
CA ASN A 67 -8.00 -24.85 -4.53
C ASN A 67 -7.04 -25.67 -5.40
N GLY A 68 -6.40 -26.67 -4.74
CA GLY A 68 -5.57 -27.65 -5.41
C GLY A 68 -4.23 -27.13 -5.94
N ILE A 69 -3.51 -27.97 -6.67
CA ILE A 69 -2.17 -27.71 -7.21
C ILE A 69 -2.23 -26.70 -8.38
N GLY A 70 -3.38 -26.55 -9.03
CA GLY A 70 -3.57 -25.66 -10.18
C GLY A 70 -3.20 -24.22 -9.90
N ARG A 71 -3.37 -23.72 -8.66
CA ARG A 71 -2.97 -22.37 -8.27
C ARG A 71 -1.47 -22.08 -8.44
N TYR A 72 -0.62 -23.09 -8.34
CA TYR A 72 0.82 -22.99 -8.53
C TYR A 72 1.22 -23.19 -10.01
N THR A 73 0.60 -24.16 -10.68
CA THR A 73 0.92 -24.46 -12.09
C THR A 73 0.43 -23.40 -13.06
N HIS A 74 -0.65 -22.70 -12.73
CA HIS A 74 -1.20 -21.60 -13.54
C HIS A 74 -0.72 -20.20 -13.08
N LEU A 75 0.23 -20.13 -12.14
CA LEU A 75 0.79 -18.87 -11.62
C LEU A 75 -0.27 -17.89 -11.10
N CYS A 76 -1.38 -18.40 -10.56
CA CYS A 76 -2.49 -17.59 -10.07
C CYS A 76 -2.72 -17.70 -8.55
N TYR A 77 -1.70 -18.08 -7.79
CA TYR A 77 -1.73 -18.12 -6.34
C TYR A 77 -2.13 -16.77 -5.73
N SER A 78 -2.97 -16.82 -4.69
CA SER A 78 -3.32 -15.69 -3.83
C SER A 78 -3.60 -16.17 -2.41
N ASP A 79 -3.12 -15.41 -1.41
CA ASP A 79 -3.43 -15.63 0.02
C ASP A 79 -4.86 -15.22 0.35
N ILE A 80 -5.38 -14.21 -0.35
CA ILE A 80 -6.61 -13.50 0.00
C ILE A 80 -7.80 -14.46 0.18
N PRO A 81 -8.20 -15.28 -0.83
CA PRO A 81 -9.36 -16.13 -0.69
C PRO A 81 -9.18 -17.24 0.36
N VAL A 82 -7.95 -17.71 0.56
CA VAL A 82 -7.61 -18.77 1.52
C VAL A 82 -7.75 -18.25 2.96
N LEU A 83 -7.27 -17.04 3.22
CA LEU A 83 -7.29 -16.43 4.54
C LEU A 83 -8.70 -16.00 4.98
N TYR A 84 -9.66 -15.89 4.05
CA TYR A 84 -11.05 -15.57 4.38
C TYR A 84 -11.64 -16.52 5.43
N SER A 85 -11.51 -17.82 5.20
CA SER A 85 -11.98 -18.83 6.15
C SER A 85 -10.98 -19.10 7.27
N LEU A 86 -9.67 -19.17 6.95
CA LEU A 86 -8.65 -19.53 7.91
C LEU A 86 -8.42 -18.51 9.02
N ARG A 87 -8.78 -17.24 8.80
CA ARG A 87 -8.59 -16.14 9.77
C ARG A 87 -9.89 -15.58 10.32
N GLY A 88 -11.00 -16.30 10.10
CA GLY A 88 -12.29 -16.00 10.71
C GLY A 88 -13.05 -14.82 10.08
N PHE A 89 -12.61 -14.28 8.95
CA PHE A 89 -13.38 -13.24 8.24
C PHE A 89 -14.75 -13.76 7.78
N ALA A 90 -14.84 -15.06 7.44
CA ALA A 90 -16.08 -15.72 7.06
C ALA A 90 -17.11 -15.73 8.20
N ASP A 91 -16.65 -15.75 9.44
CA ASP A 91 -17.46 -15.76 10.65
C ASP A 91 -17.72 -14.34 11.20
N GLY A 92 -17.34 -13.30 10.45
CA GLY A 92 -17.46 -11.90 10.87
C GLY A 92 -16.50 -11.47 11.98
N ARG A 93 -15.43 -12.23 12.22
CA ARG A 93 -14.46 -11.95 13.28
C ARG A 93 -13.54 -10.81 12.90
N LEU A 94 -13.19 -10.00 13.90
CA LEU A 94 -12.28 -8.86 13.72
C LEU A 94 -10.83 -9.31 13.93
N PRO A 95 -9.92 -9.01 12.98
CA PRO A 95 -8.50 -9.30 13.14
C PRO A 95 -7.96 -8.72 14.45
N TYR A 96 -7.10 -9.48 15.14
CA TYR A 96 -6.43 -9.13 16.40
C TYR A 96 -7.35 -8.98 17.63
N LEU A 97 -8.65 -8.79 17.47
CA LEU A 97 -9.57 -8.56 18.59
C LEU A 97 -10.29 -9.85 19.01
N ASP A 98 -10.61 -10.69 18.05
CA ASP A 98 -11.29 -11.97 18.30
C ASP A 98 -10.28 -13.11 18.28
N HIS A 99 -10.10 -13.74 19.44
CA HIS A 99 -9.21 -14.91 19.57
C HIS A 99 -9.99 -16.20 19.28
N ILE A 100 -9.46 -17.02 18.38
CA ILE A 100 -10.01 -18.35 18.07
C ILE A 100 -9.11 -19.39 18.71
N PRO A 101 -9.56 -20.13 19.75
CA PRO A 101 -8.79 -21.21 20.33
C PRO A 101 -8.33 -22.21 19.26
N GLY A 102 -7.03 -22.50 19.19
CA GLY A 102 -6.45 -23.44 18.23
C GLY A 102 -6.24 -22.92 16.81
N GLN A 103 -6.58 -21.67 16.50
CA GLN A 103 -6.26 -21.02 15.22
C GLN A 103 -5.17 -19.97 15.40
N GLN A 104 -4.33 -19.83 14.39
CA GLN A 104 -3.37 -18.74 14.33
C GLN A 104 -4.08 -17.42 14.08
N GLY A 105 -3.66 -16.34 14.77
CA GLY A 105 -4.14 -14.99 14.52
C GLY A 105 -3.77 -14.51 13.12
N PHE A 106 -4.31 -13.34 12.73
CA PHE A 106 -3.97 -12.72 11.46
C PHE A 106 -2.53 -12.19 11.51
N GLU A 107 -1.66 -12.69 10.65
CA GLU A 107 -0.21 -12.50 10.68
C GLU A 107 0.28 -11.19 10.07
N TYR A 108 -0.59 -10.41 9.45
CA TYR A 108 -0.25 -9.13 8.84
C TYR A 108 -0.27 -7.99 9.87
N PRO A 109 0.40 -6.85 9.62
CA PRO A 109 0.32 -5.68 10.48
C PRO A 109 -1.10 -5.10 10.58
N VAL A 110 -1.35 -4.31 11.65
CA VAL A 110 -2.68 -3.85 12.05
C VAL A 110 -3.45 -3.13 10.94
N LEU A 111 -2.80 -2.21 10.21
CA LEU A 111 -3.49 -1.48 9.15
C LEU A 111 -3.89 -2.40 7.98
N THR A 112 -3.07 -3.41 7.68
CA THR A 112 -3.40 -4.40 6.65
C THR A 112 -4.58 -5.26 7.08
N GLY A 113 -4.68 -5.63 8.36
CA GLY A 113 -5.85 -6.33 8.89
C GLY A 113 -7.13 -5.50 8.83
N ALA A 114 -7.05 -4.21 9.16
CA ALA A 114 -8.17 -3.29 9.01
C ALA A 114 -8.61 -3.15 7.53
N PHE A 115 -7.65 -3.09 6.61
CA PHE A 115 -7.93 -3.05 5.17
C PHE A 115 -8.58 -4.35 4.68
N ALA A 116 -8.08 -5.51 5.10
CA ALA A 116 -8.68 -6.81 4.80
C ALA A 116 -10.10 -6.91 5.37
N GLN A 117 -10.36 -6.35 6.56
CA GLN A 117 -11.67 -6.30 7.17
C GLN A 117 -12.67 -5.45 6.35
N ILE A 118 -12.23 -4.34 5.76
CA ILE A 118 -13.06 -3.58 4.81
C ILE A 118 -13.45 -4.48 3.63
N GLY A 119 -12.51 -5.27 3.10
CA GLY A 119 -12.81 -6.27 2.07
C GLY A 119 -13.83 -7.32 2.53
N ALA A 120 -13.76 -7.76 3.80
CA ALA A 120 -14.72 -8.68 4.37
C ALA A 120 -16.14 -8.09 4.44
N TRP A 121 -16.28 -6.83 4.84
CA TRP A 121 -17.58 -6.14 4.85
C TRP A 121 -18.17 -5.93 3.45
N LEU A 122 -17.33 -5.78 2.44
CA LEU A 122 -17.76 -5.65 1.04
C LEU A 122 -18.08 -7.01 0.38
N THR A 123 -17.68 -8.13 0.98
CA THR A 123 -17.83 -9.48 0.42
C THR A 123 -19.26 -9.83 -0.01
N PRO A 124 -20.33 -9.48 0.73
CA PRO A 124 -21.71 -9.78 0.32
C PRO A 124 -22.10 -9.12 -1.01
N ILE A 125 -21.57 -7.93 -1.31
CA ILE A 125 -21.82 -7.21 -2.58
C ILE A 125 -21.31 -8.03 -3.79
N PHE A 126 -20.28 -8.85 -3.59
CA PHE A 126 -19.64 -9.66 -4.63
C PHE A 126 -20.03 -11.14 -4.57
N GLY A 127 -21.20 -11.47 -4.03
CA GLY A 127 -21.74 -12.83 -4.01
C GLY A 127 -21.31 -13.70 -2.83
N GLY A 128 -20.59 -13.13 -1.86
CA GLY A 128 -20.19 -13.86 -0.64
C GLY A 128 -19.04 -14.84 -0.82
N GLY A 129 -18.66 -15.52 0.27
CA GLY A 129 -17.64 -16.55 0.28
C GLY A 129 -16.22 -16.06 -0.06
N GLY A 130 -15.28 -17.00 -0.19
CA GLY A 130 -13.87 -16.67 -0.47
C GLY A 130 -13.66 -15.97 -1.81
N ILE A 131 -14.47 -16.27 -2.82
CA ILE A 131 -14.39 -15.59 -4.14
C ILE A 131 -14.94 -14.17 -4.06
N GLY A 132 -16.06 -13.94 -3.36
CA GLY A 132 -16.57 -12.60 -3.11
C GLY A 132 -15.58 -11.75 -2.32
N PHE A 133 -14.94 -12.33 -1.31
CA PHE A 133 -13.88 -11.68 -0.54
C PHE A 133 -12.67 -11.33 -1.43
N TYR A 134 -12.26 -12.25 -2.31
CA TYR A 134 -11.22 -11.98 -3.30
C TYR A 134 -11.61 -10.82 -4.21
N ALA A 135 -12.82 -10.82 -4.77
CA ALA A 135 -13.29 -9.76 -5.67
C ALA A 135 -13.36 -8.39 -4.99
N ALA A 136 -13.85 -8.33 -3.74
CA ALA A 136 -13.85 -7.11 -2.94
C ALA A 136 -12.43 -6.55 -2.73
N ASN A 137 -11.49 -7.43 -2.37
CA ASN A 137 -10.08 -7.03 -2.18
C ASN A 137 -9.39 -6.66 -3.50
N VAL A 138 -9.72 -7.32 -4.62
CA VAL A 138 -9.26 -6.93 -5.95
C VAL A 138 -9.67 -5.49 -6.28
N LEU A 139 -10.90 -5.09 -5.98
CA LEU A 139 -11.34 -3.70 -6.16
C LEU A 139 -10.50 -2.73 -5.31
N LEU A 140 -10.34 -3.01 -4.02
CA LEU A 140 -9.57 -2.16 -3.10
C LEU A 140 -8.09 -2.07 -3.50
N LEU A 141 -7.49 -3.19 -3.89
CA LEU A 141 -6.10 -3.24 -4.37
C LEU A 141 -5.94 -2.55 -5.73
N GLY A 142 -6.95 -2.59 -6.61
CA GLY A 142 -6.99 -1.83 -7.85
C GLY A 142 -6.93 -0.32 -7.61
N ILE A 143 -7.66 0.16 -6.60
CA ILE A 143 -7.55 1.56 -6.15
C ILE A 143 -6.13 1.87 -5.67
N CYS A 144 -5.54 1.00 -4.84
CA CYS A 144 -4.16 1.17 -4.38
C CYS A 144 -3.17 1.18 -5.56
N PHE A 145 -3.38 0.33 -6.56
CA PHE A 145 -2.55 0.29 -7.76
C PHE A 145 -2.60 1.61 -8.54
N LEU A 146 -3.80 2.15 -8.78
CA LEU A 146 -3.99 3.45 -9.42
C LEU A 146 -3.35 4.58 -8.62
N VAL A 147 -3.55 4.60 -7.31
CA VAL A 147 -2.92 5.58 -6.42
C VAL A 147 -1.39 5.50 -6.53
N THR A 148 -0.82 4.30 -6.56
CA THR A 148 0.62 4.09 -6.72
C THR A 148 1.12 4.72 -8.02
N VAL A 149 0.49 4.41 -9.15
CA VAL A 149 0.89 4.91 -10.47
C VAL A 149 0.77 6.44 -10.56
N LEU A 150 -0.36 6.98 -10.12
CA LEU A 150 -0.61 8.42 -10.17
C LEU A 150 0.28 9.21 -9.22
N ALA A 151 0.47 8.73 -7.99
CA ALA A 151 1.33 9.40 -7.01
C ALA A 151 2.79 9.37 -7.45
N THR A 152 3.27 8.24 -7.96
CA THR A 152 4.65 8.14 -8.50
C THR A 152 4.85 9.07 -9.68
N GLY A 153 3.93 9.08 -10.65
CA GLY A 153 4.01 9.99 -11.79
C GLY A 153 3.94 11.46 -11.40
N ALA A 154 3.13 11.80 -10.39
CA ALA A 154 3.04 13.17 -9.88
C ALA A 154 4.27 13.60 -9.07
N ALA A 155 4.95 12.67 -8.40
CA ALA A 155 6.18 12.91 -7.66
C ALA A 155 7.41 13.04 -8.59
N ALA A 156 7.44 12.28 -9.68
CA ALA A 156 8.57 12.18 -10.60
C ALA A 156 8.69 13.34 -11.62
N ARG A 157 8.03 14.48 -11.39
CA ARG A 157 8.13 15.61 -12.32
C ARG A 157 9.60 16.10 -12.47
N PRO A 158 10.07 16.35 -13.71
CA PRO A 158 9.36 16.37 -15.00
C PRO A 158 9.26 15.02 -15.73
N ARG A 159 9.65 13.92 -15.12
CA ARG A 159 9.72 12.56 -15.69
C ARG A 159 8.40 11.78 -15.53
N ASN A 160 7.26 12.39 -15.77
CA ASN A 160 5.93 11.78 -15.57
C ASN A 160 5.72 10.47 -16.39
N TRP A 161 6.48 10.26 -17.48
CA TRP A 161 6.44 9.05 -18.29
C TRP A 161 6.97 7.80 -17.55
N ASP A 162 7.74 7.98 -16.47
CA ASP A 162 8.19 6.86 -15.63
C ASP A 162 7.00 6.12 -14.99
N ALA A 163 5.86 6.81 -14.82
CA ALA A 163 4.62 6.17 -14.36
C ALA A 163 4.08 5.12 -15.33
N VAL A 164 4.31 5.26 -16.65
CA VAL A 164 3.91 4.26 -17.66
C VAL A 164 4.74 2.99 -17.51
N LEU A 165 6.05 3.13 -17.24
CA LEU A 165 6.93 1.99 -16.98
C LEU A 165 6.50 1.24 -15.71
N LEU A 166 6.15 1.97 -14.64
CA LEU A 166 5.64 1.37 -13.42
C LEU A 166 4.31 0.65 -13.67
N ALA A 167 3.38 1.29 -14.39
CA ALA A 167 2.05 0.75 -14.71
C ALA A 167 2.12 -0.54 -15.55
N SER A 168 3.14 -0.68 -16.39
CA SER A 168 3.35 -1.84 -17.26
C SER A 168 4.32 -2.89 -16.66
N ALA A 169 4.85 -2.66 -15.44
CA ALA A 169 5.84 -3.56 -14.84
C ALA A 169 5.25 -4.96 -14.57
N PRO A 170 5.72 -6.03 -15.23
CA PRO A 170 5.13 -7.36 -15.11
C PRO A 170 5.15 -7.89 -13.68
N ALA A 171 6.23 -7.65 -12.93
CA ALA A 171 6.36 -8.08 -11.54
C ALA A 171 5.27 -7.44 -10.66
N LEU A 172 4.96 -6.15 -10.85
CA LEU A 172 3.92 -5.45 -10.11
C LEU A 172 2.53 -6.00 -10.45
N LEU A 173 2.25 -6.25 -11.74
CA LEU A 173 0.98 -6.79 -12.20
C LEU A 173 0.75 -8.22 -11.70
N VAL A 174 1.76 -9.08 -11.73
CA VAL A 174 1.67 -10.45 -11.22
C VAL A 174 1.49 -10.46 -9.70
N ALA A 175 2.18 -9.59 -8.97
CA ALA A 175 2.08 -9.53 -7.51
C ALA A 175 0.83 -8.80 -7.00
N ALA A 176 0.14 -8.03 -7.83
CA ALA A 176 -0.89 -7.06 -7.44
C ALA A 176 -2.04 -7.63 -6.58
N THR A 177 -2.38 -8.89 -6.74
CA THR A 177 -3.49 -9.55 -6.04
C THR A 177 -3.09 -10.85 -5.32
N ILE A 178 -1.78 -11.03 -5.06
CA ILE A 178 -1.30 -12.17 -4.26
C ILE A 178 -1.68 -11.95 -2.79
N ASN A 179 -1.43 -10.76 -2.27
CA ASN A 179 -1.67 -10.35 -0.89
C ASN A 179 -2.01 -8.84 -0.83
N TRP A 180 -2.00 -8.24 0.35
CA TRP A 180 -2.34 -6.83 0.55
C TRP A 180 -1.14 -5.86 0.43
N ASP A 181 -0.03 -6.26 -0.18
CA ASP A 181 1.20 -5.46 -0.25
C ASP A 181 1.02 -4.13 -0.98
N LEU A 182 0.11 -4.07 -1.97
CA LEU A 182 -0.21 -2.84 -2.69
C LEU A 182 -0.70 -1.70 -1.80
N LEU A 183 -1.30 -1.99 -0.64
CA LEU A 183 -1.66 -0.95 0.33
C LEU A 183 -0.41 -0.19 0.80
N ALA A 184 0.61 -0.92 1.24
CA ALA A 184 1.86 -0.30 1.71
C ALA A 184 2.61 0.40 0.56
N VAL A 185 2.56 -0.15 -0.65
CA VAL A 185 3.16 0.46 -1.86
C VAL A 185 2.46 1.78 -2.20
N ALA A 186 1.12 1.81 -2.17
CA ALA A 186 0.34 3.02 -2.43
C ALA A 186 0.63 4.12 -1.39
N LEU A 187 0.63 3.76 -0.12
CA LEU A 187 0.97 4.69 0.97
C LEU A 187 2.41 5.21 0.83
N THR A 188 3.35 4.36 0.44
CA THR A 188 4.74 4.77 0.18
C THR A 188 4.83 5.76 -0.99
N ALA A 189 4.10 5.53 -2.08
CA ALA A 189 4.06 6.44 -3.22
C ALA A 189 3.45 7.81 -2.84
N VAL A 190 2.38 7.81 -2.05
CA VAL A 190 1.75 9.04 -1.54
C VAL A 190 2.67 9.77 -0.57
N TRP A 191 3.37 9.05 0.32
CA TRP A 191 4.39 9.64 1.20
C TRP A 191 5.46 10.39 0.41
N LEU A 192 6.04 9.74 -0.62
CA LEU A 192 7.07 10.35 -1.48
C LEU A 192 6.51 11.55 -2.26
N LEU A 193 5.26 11.48 -2.74
CA LEU A 193 4.59 12.61 -3.36
C LEU A 193 4.44 13.79 -2.41
N LEU A 194 3.97 13.57 -1.17
CA LEU A 194 3.81 14.62 -0.17
C LEU A 194 5.16 15.24 0.24
N TRP A 195 6.18 14.39 0.35
CA TRP A 195 7.55 14.88 0.58
C TRP A 195 8.03 15.77 -0.57
N SER A 196 7.84 15.36 -1.83
CA SER A 196 8.20 16.15 -3.01
C SER A 196 7.44 17.50 -3.09
N ARG A 197 6.27 17.57 -2.43
CA ARG A 197 5.45 18.79 -2.31
C ARG A 197 5.82 19.66 -1.10
N LYS A 198 6.93 19.35 -0.42
CA LYS A 198 7.42 20.09 0.77
C LYS A 198 6.42 20.08 1.94
N LEU A 199 5.67 18.98 2.11
CA LEU A 199 4.69 18.77 3.17
C LEU A 199 5.17 17.70 4.17
N PRO A 200 6.27 17.93 4.93
CA PRO A 200 6.91 16.89 5.75
C PRO A 200 5.99 16.34 6.85
N GLY A 201 5.09 17.14 7.41
CA GLY A 201 4.14 16.68 8.43
C GLY A 201 3.17 15.65 7.87
N TRP A 202 2.51 15.94 6.76
CA TRP A 202 1.60 15.00 6.09
C TRP A 202 2.33 13.80 5.50
N ALA A 203 3.53 14.02 4.95
CA ALA A 203 4.40 12.94 4.50
C ALA A 203 4.69 11.96 5.66
N GLY A 204 4.97 12.47 6.86
CA GLY A 204 5.18 11.63 8.03
C GLY A 204 3.93 10.86 8.45
N VAL A 205 2.75 11.48 8.46
CA VAL A 205 1.49 10.76 8.77
C VAL A 205 1.32 9.56 7.82
N VAL A 206 1.47 9.79 6.51
CA VAL A 206 1.31 8.69 5.53
C VAL A 206 2.43 7.66 5.64
N LEU A 207 3.67 8.06 5.96
CA LEU A 207 4.76 7.14 6.27
C LEU A 207 4.43 6.25 7.46
N GLY A 208 3.90 6.80 8.55
CA GLY A 208 3.48 6.04 9.73
C GLY A 208 2.39 5.02 9.39
N LEU A 209 1.42 5.38 8.56
CA LEU A 209 0.42 4.45 8.04
C LEU A 209 1.06 3.38 7.14
N ALA A 210 2.00 3.74 6.27
CA ALA A 210 2.72 2.78 5.43
C ALA A 210 3.48 1.74 6.27
N ILE A 211 4.15 2.19 7.34
CA ILE A 211 4.84 1.30 8.30
C ILE A 211 3.84 0.43 9.08
N ALA A 212 2.66 0.96 9.42
CA ALA A 212 1.59 0.20 10.07
C ALA A 212 0.93 -0.83 9.13
N ALA A 213 1.07 -0.67 7.80
CA ALA A 213 0.66 -1.65 6.81
C ALA A 213 1.75 -2.69 6.52
N LYS A 214 3.02 -2.28 6.46
CA LYS A 214 4.18 -3.15 6.26
C LYS A 214 5.47 -2.45 6.66
N PHE A 215 6.45 -3.16 7.23
CA PHE A 215 7.65 -2.53 7.80
C PHE A 215 8.66 -1.98 6.77
N TYR A 216 8.64 -2.44 5.51
CA TYR A 216 9.67 -2.06 4.53
C TYR A 216 9.81 -0.53 4.30
N PRO A 217 8.76 0.32 4.41
CA PRO A 217 8.92 1.77 4.21
C PRO A 217 9.88 2.40 5.24
N LEU A 218 10.03 1.79 6.42
CA LEU A 218 11.00 2.25 7.43
C LEU A 218 12.44 2.21 6.91
N VAL A 219 12.79 1.23 6.08
CA VAL A 219 14.13 1.09 5.48
C VAL A 219 14.45 2.30 4.57
N LEU A 220 13.43 2.86 3.90
CA LEU A 220 13.59 4.03 3.04
C LEU A 220 13.89 5.32 3.82
N CYS A 221 13.67 5.33 5.14
CA CYS A 221 14.07 6.45 5.98
C CYS A 221 15.60 6.64 6.05
N GLY A 222 16.38 5.57 5.83
CA GLY A 222 17.86 5.66 5.76
C GLY A 222 18.35 6.56 4.63
N PRO A 223 18.03 6.27 3.37
CA PRO A 223 18.33 7.18 2.25
C PRO A 223 17.76 8.59 2.45
N MET A 224 16.54 8.71 3.00
CA MET A 224 15.91 10.00 3.28
C MET A 224 16.70 10.81 4.33
N LEU A 225 17.22 10.16 5.36
CA LEU A 225 18.09 10.77 6.37
C LEU A 225 19.35 11.31 5.71
N LEU A 226 20.02 10.52 4.87
CA LEU A 226 21.25 10.93 4.17
C LEU A 226 20.99 12.15 3.27
N LEU A 227 19.88 12.16 2.54
CA LEU A 227 19.47 13.32 1.72
C LEU A 227 19.23 14.56 2.58
N CYS A 228 18.56 14.44 3.73
CA CYS A 228 18.30 15.54 4.64
C CYS A 228 19.58 16.06 5.32
N LEU A 229 20.53 15.19 5.64
CA LEU A 229 21.85 15.56 6.15
C LEU A 229 22.62 16.36 5.09
N ARG A 230 22.69 15.86 3.85
CA ARG A 230 23.39 16.53 2.74
C ARG A 230 22.76 17.89 2.40
N SER A 231 21.44 18.02 2.47
CA SER A 231 20.71 19.25 2.14
C SER A 231 20.46 20.19 3.33
N ALA A 232 21.02 19.89 4.51
CA ALA A 232 20.80 20.65 5.75
C ALA A 232 19.32 20.82 6.15
N ARG A 233 18.47 19.84 5.82
CA ARG A 233 17.01 19.88 6.08
C ARG A 233 16.57 18.95 7.23
N MET A 234 17.38 18.85 8.28
CA MET A 234 17.11 17.95 9.41
C MET A 234 15.82 18.28 10.16
N SER A 235 15.40 19.54 10.21
CA SER A 235 14.12 19.91 10.85
C SER A 235 12.90 19.30 10.12
N ALA A 236 12.93 19.23 8.80
CA ALA A 236 11.88 18.58 8.01
C ALA A 236 11.89 17.06 8.24
N PHE A 237 13.06 16.44 8.31
CA PHE A 237 13.21 15.02 8.63
C PHE A 237 12.61 14.68 10.00
N TRP A 238 12.98 15.40 11.06
CA TRP A 238 12.46 15.14 12.39
C TRP A 238 10.96 15.41 12.51
N ARG A 239 10.44 16.42 11.82
CA ARG A 239 8.98 16.65 11.73
C ARG A 239 8.27 15.47 11.09
N MET A 240 8.81 14.96 9.98
CA MET A 240 8.27 13.77 9.31
C MET A 240 8.32 12.54 10.23
N MET A 241 9.45 12.27 10.88
CA MET A 241 9.60 11.13 11.78
C MET A 241 8.68 11.21 13.00
N GLY A 242 8.51 12.41 13.59
CA GLY A 242 7.61 12.62 14.72
C GLY A 242 6.16 12.35 14.36
N THR A 243 5.67 12.88 13.23
CA THR A 243 4.30 12.62 12.76
C THR A 243 4.11 11.17 12.30
N ALA A 244 5.16 10.51 11.76
CA ALA A 244 5.12 9.10 11.42
C ALA A 244 4.97 8.22 12.68
N ALA A 245 5.74 8.51 13.73
CA ALA A 245 5.63 7.83 15.00
C ALA A 245 4.22 7.99 15.61
N LEU A 246 3.68 9.21 15.61
CA LEU A 246 2.32 9.46 16.11
C LEU A 246 1.25 8.71 15.32
N ALA A 247 1.32 8.71 14.00
CA ALA A 247 0.37 7.98 13.14
C ALA A 247 0.48 6.47 13.35
N TRP A 248 1.70 5.93 13.45
CA TRP A 248 1.93 4.52 13.73
C TRP A 248 1.36 4.11 15.10
N LEU A 249 1.62 4.91 16.14
CA LEU A 249 1.09 4.68 17.49
C LEU A 249 -0.43 4.75 17.50
N ALA A 250 -1.04 5.72 16.81
CA ALA A 250 -2.50 5.87 16.73
C ALA A 250 -3.19 4.63 16.14
N VAL A 251 -2.52 3.92 15.20
CA VAL A 251 -3.04 2.68 14.60
C VAL A 251 -2.82 1.48 15.53
N ASN A 252 -1.63 1.34 16.11
CA ASN A 252 -1.23 0.10 16.78
C ASN A 252 -1.62 0.08 18.27
N VAL A 253 -1.52 1.21 18.99
CA VAL A 253 -1.76 1.26 20.43
C VAL A 253 -3.18 0.83 20.82
N PRO A 254 -4.26 1.26 20.15
CA PRO A 254 -5.61 0.79 20.46
C PRO A 254 -5.73 -0.73 20.41
N VAL A 255 -5.19 -1.36 19.36
CA VAL A 255 -5.22 -2.83 19.21
C VAL A 255 -4.39 -3.51 20.29
N MET A 256 -3.21 -2.99 20.63
CA MET A 256 -2.37 -3.53 21.72
C MET A 256 -3.09 -3.46 23.07
N ILE A 257 -3.78 -2.38 23.37
CA ILE A 257 -4.54 -2.23 24.63
C ILE A 257 -5.75 -3.18 24.65
N MET A 258 -6.44 -3.33 23.52
CA MET A 258 -7.62 -4.20 23.42
C MET A 258 -7.27 -5.68 23.45
N ASN A 259 -6.12 -6.06 22.93
CA ASN A 259 -5.62 -7.44 22.90
C ASN A 259 -4.73 -7.79 24.12
N SER A 260 -4.74 -6.98 25.18
CA SER A 260 -3.97 -7.27 26.40
C SER A 260 -4.48 -8.55 27.08
N PRO A 261 -3.60 -9.50 27.43
CA PRO A 261 -3.96 -10.78 28.03
C PRO A 261 -4.61 -10.68 29.43
N THR A 262 -4.70 -9.46 29.97
CA THR A 262 -5.33 -9.20 31.28
C THR A 262 -6.86 -9.09 31.22
N LYS A 263 -7.48 -9.10 30.03
CA LYS A 263 -8.94 -9.10 29.93
C LYS A 263 -9.45 -10.52 29.84
N PRO A 264 -10.24 -11.02 30.84
CA PRO A 264 -10.93 -12.29 30.68
C PRO A 264 -11.84 -12.23 29.47
N PHE A 265 -11.85 -13.31 28.66
CA PHE A 265 -12.82 -13.48 27.57
C PHE A 265 -14.24 -13.32 28.15
N VAL A 266 -14.92 -12.24 27.77
CA VAL A 266 -16.34 -12.04 28.12
C VAL A 266 -17.15 -12.38 26.87
N PRO A 267 -17.84 -13.54 26.83
CA PRO A 267 -18.81 -13.84 25.78
C PRO A 267 -19.91 -12.76 25.82
N GLY A 268 -20.12 -12.04 24.74
CA GLY A 268 -21.16 -11.00 24.65
C GLY A 268 -20.69 -9.55 24.85
N SER A 269 -19.40 -9.25 24.61
CA SER A 269 -18.92 -7.86 24.63
C SER A 269 -19.64 -6.99 23.56
N PRO A 270 -19.90 -5.69 23.84
CA PRO A 270 -20.67 -4.80 22.96
C PRO A 270 -20.08 -4.63 21.55
N THR A 271 -18.82 -4.97 21.34
CA THR A 271 -18.18 -5.01 20.01
C THR A 271 -18.84 -6.03 19.06
N LEU A 272 -19.31 -7.16 19.58
CA LEU A 272 -20.06 -8.16 18.82
C LEU A 272 -21.47 -7.69 18.47
N ALA A 273 -22.12 -6.90 19.33
CA ALA A 273 -23.47 -6.39 19.10
C ALA A 273 -23.51 -5.38 17.94
N ILE A 274 -22.50 -4.53 17.80
CA ILE A 274 -22.42 -3.54 16.71
C ILE A 274 -22.21 -4.25 15.37
N VAL A 275 -21.38 -5.28 15.31
CA VAL A 275 -21.11 -6.06 14.08
C VAL A 275 -22.30 -6.96 13.71
N ALA A 276 -22.96 -7.56 14.69
CA ALA A 276 -24.17 -8.36 14.46
C ALA A 276 -25.33 -7.52 13.93
N THR A 277 -25.52 -6.30 14.40
CA THR A 277 -26.53 -5.37 13.88
C THR A 277 -26.21 -4.87 12.47
N MET A 278 -24.95 -4.73 12.09
CA MET A 278 -24.57 -4.37 10.72
C MET A 278 -24.72 -5.55 9.72
N ASN A 279 -24.54 -6.80 10.17
CA ASN A 279 -24.73 -7.99 9.34
C ASN A 279 -26.21 -8.47 9.26
N SER A 280 -27.06 -8.10 10.21
CA SER A 280 -28.49 -8.45 10.17
C SER A 280 -29.34 -7.42 9.39
N ALA A 281 -28.73 -6.31 8.95
CA ALA A 281 -29.36 -5.28 8.13
C ALA A 281 -29.02 -5.40 6.63
N ALA A 282 -28.26 -6.41 6.22
CA ALA A 282 -27.96 -6.81 4.86
C ALA A 282 -28.58 -8.17 4.53
#